data_0826d0e7c2abf3432deb2418bb49f964
#
_entry.id   0826d0e7c2abf3432deb2418bb49f964
#
_cell.length_a   1.000
_cell.length_b   1.000
_cell.length_c   1.000
_cell.angle_alpha   90.00
_cell.angle_beta   90.00
_cell.angle_gamma   90.00
#
_symmetry.space_group_name_H-M   'P 1'
#
loop_
_entity.id
_entity.type
_entity.pdbx_description
1 polymer ?
#
loop_
_entity_poly.entity_id
_entity_poly.type
_entity_poly.pdbx_seq_one_letter_code
_entity_poly.pdbx_strand_id
1 'polypeptide(L)'
;MTKVITYGTFDLLHYGHINLLKRAKELGDYLIVGVTAEAYDMARGKINVTQSLAERIENVRETGIADEIIVEEYEGQKIDDIKRYGIDIFAIGSDWKGKFDYLSDYCKVVYLDRTKGISSTSLRTEDNRLKVGLIGDAPWLDKYRRQARFVNGMEIVGVATSRKESLAQGLASLPLVTNDIDELLAAVDAVIISSDPLLHHAQVEHALKAGKHVLCESPFALTPHEGNALMSYAHEHNLVLQDAIKTAYSTAYHRLCLLVKGGKIGKVVSVDATCTTLRYSKEDKAVSGANWGGMGEWGPIALLPIFQLLGTDYTSKQIVVRGEKGYVHEGEFTKIDLVYPNAVASMKVATGVKSEGELIISGTDAYVYVPAPWWKTDYFEIRYENPADNKRYFYQLEGEGFRYELITFVQAVSTGRENSYIARDISSALCHIMGDYYNSPNTLRID
;
A
#
# COMPACT_ATOMS: atom_id res chain seq x y z
N MET A 1 -29.14 11.43 -34.00
CA MET A 1 -28.72 11.93 -32.66
C MET A 1 -27.44 11.22 -32.33
N THR A 2 -26.33 11.96 -32.40
CA THR A 2 -24.99 11.39 -32.10
C THR A 2 -24.77 11.38 -30.62
N LYS A 3 -24.54 10.18 -30.05
CA LYS A 3 -24.32 9.98 -28.61
C LYS A 3 -22.82 9.89 -28.30
N VAL A 4 -22.39 10.69 -27.36
CA VAL A 4 -21.02 10.74 -26.87
C VAL A 4 -20.97 10.26 -25.44
N ILE A 5 -19.93 9.49 -25.10
CA ILE A 5 -19.66 9.11 -23.70
C ILE A 5 -18.23 9.51 -23.32
N THR A 6 -18.08 9.98 -22.08
CA THR A 6 -16.78 10.25 -21.48
C THR A 6 -16.75 9.74 -20.05
N TYR A 7 -15.55 9.42 -19.52
CA TYR A 7 -15.37 8.91 -18.17
C TYR A 7 -14.29 9.70 -17.43
N GLY A 8 -14.47 9.81 -16.13
CA GLY A 8 -13.49 10.42 -15.27
C GLY A 8 -13.83 10.32 -13.79
N THR A 9 -12.83 10.54 -12.95
CA THR A 9 -13.04 10.63 -11.50
C THR A 9 -13.75 11.93 -11.14
N PHE A 10 -13.47 13.02 -11.85
CA PHE A 10 -14.01 14.38 -11.65
C PHE A 10 -13.87 14.91 -10.23
N ASP A 11 -12.80 14.50 -9.55
CA ASP A 11 -12.48 14.97 -8.20
C ASP A 11 -12.04 16.44 -8.23
N LEU A 12 -12.54 17.25 -7.28
CA LEU A 12 -12.32 18.70 -7.23
C LEU A 12 -12.58 19.31 -8.60
N LEU A 13 -13.81 19.20 -9.10
CA LEU A 13 -14.19 19.64 -10.44
C LEU A 13 -13.61 21.03 -10.77
N HIS A 14 -12.77 21.10 -11.79
CA HIS A 14 -12.06 22.32 -12.17
C HIS A 14 -12.21 22.63 -13.66
N TYR A 15 -11.74 23.80 -14.07
CA TYR A 15 -11.84 24.29 -15.44
C TYR A 15 -11.35 23.29 -16.50
N GLY A 16 -10.31 22.50 -16.19
CA GLY A 16 -9.85 21.44 -17.10
C GLY A 16 -10.87 20.34 -17.33
N HIS A 17 -11.59 19.92 -16.28
CA HIS A 17 -12.71 18.97 -16.40
C HIS A 17 -13.88 19.59 -17.17
N ILE A 18 -14.24 20.83 -16.86
CA ILE A 18 -15.32 21.54 -17.54
C ILE A 18 -15.02 21.67 -19.04
N ASN A 19 -13.79 22.00 -19.43
CA ASN A 19 -13.39 22.07 -20.83
C ASN A 19 -13.43 20.70 -21.53
N LEU A 20 -13.02 19.62 -20.83
CA LEU A 20 -13.16 18.26 -21.35
C LEU A 20 -14.63 17.95 -21.64
N LEU A 21 -15.52 18.23 -20.68
CA LEU A 21 -16.97 17.99 -20.84
C LEU A 21 -17.56 18.82 -21.98
N LYS A 22 -17.22 20.11 -22.11
CA LYS A 22 -17.66 20.97 -23.21
C LYS A 22 -17.23 20.43 -24.55
N ARG A 23 -15.96 20.09 -24.73
CA ARG A 23 -15.42 19.54 -25.97
C ARG A 23 -16.00 18.17 -26.29
N ALA A 24 -16.26 17.33 -25.29
CA ALA A 24 -16.96 16.07 -25.48
C ALA A 24 -18.39 16.31 -25.97
N LYS A 25 -19.10 17.29 -25.39
CA LYS A 25 -20.45 17.70 -25.80
C LYS A 25 -20.50 18.22 -27.24
N GLU A 26 -19.49 18.95 -27.68
CA GLU A 26 -19.37 19.49 -29.05
C GLU A 26 -19.23 18.40 -30.13
N LEU A 27 -18.90 17.14 -29.73
CA LEU A 27 -18.76 16.01 -30.65
C LEU A 27 -20.10 15.38 -31.03
N GLY A 28 -21.19 15.69 -30.31
CA GLY A 28 -22.49 15.11 -30.59
C GLY A 28 -23.65 15.81 -29.91
N ASP A 29 -24.84 15.24 -30.10
CA ASP A 29 -26.08 15.82 -29.63
C ASP A 29 -26.38 15.49 -28.15
N TYR A 30 -25.88 14.34 -27.67
CA TYR A 30 -26.16 13.80 -26.34
C TYR A 30 -24.89 13.32 -25.68
N LEU A 31 -24.58 13.86 -24.50
CA LEU A 31 -23.39 13.51 -23.72
C LEU A 31 -23.74 12.71 -22.47
N ILE A 32 -23.22 11.51 -22.39
CA ILE A 32 -23.22 10.68 -21.16
C ILE A 32 -21.87 10.85 -20.44
N VAL A 33 -21.92 11.12 -19.15
CA VAL A 33 -20.71 11.26 -18.31
C VAL A 33 -20.66 10.14 -17.28
N GLY A 34 -19.68 9.25 -17.38
CA GLY A 34 -19.40 8.22 -16.41
C GLY A 34 -18.50 8.76 -15.28
N VAL A 35 -19.02 8.84 -14.06
CA VAL A 35 -18.23 9.20 -12.86
C VAL A 35 -17.74 7.92 -12.22
N THR A 36 -16.43 7.80 -12.05
CA THR A 36 -15.81 6.56 -11.54
C THR A 36 -16.11 6.39 -10.05
N ALA A 37 -16.63 5.21 -9.66
CA ALA A 37 -16.89 4.87 -8.27
C ALA A 37 -15.60 4.78 -7.44
N GLU A 38 -15.65 5.10 -6.15
CA GLU A 38 -14.50 5.09 -5.25
C GLU A 38 -13.81 3.71 -5.20
N ALA A 39 -14.61 2.65 -5.08
CA ALA A 39 -14.09 1.29 -5.06
C ALA A 39 -13.35 0.92 -6.36
N TYR A 40 -13.81 1.42 -7.50
CA TYR A 40 -13.17 1.18 -8.78
C TYR A 40 -11.97 2.09 -9.02
N ASP A 41 -12.01 3.36 -8.59
CA ASP A 41 -10.84 4.25 -8.57
C ASP A 41 -9.73 3.66 -7.68
N MET A 42 -10.07 3.14 -6.49
CA MET A 42 -9.14 2.43 -5.62
C MET A 42 -8.54 1.19 -6.28
N ALA A 43 -9.36 0.36 -6.95
CA ALA A 43 -8.91 -0.82 -7.68
C ALA A 43 -7.93 -0.47 -8.83
N ARG A 44 -8.03 0.73 -9.39
CA ARG A 44 -7.14 1.26 -10.44
C ARG A 44 -5.96 2.09 -9.91
N GLY A 45 -5.78 2.13 -8.57
CA GLY A 45 -4.69 2.87 -7.93
C GLY A 45 -4.90 4.39 -7.85
N LYS A 46 -6.12 4.89 -8.11
CA LYS A 46 -6.50 6.28 -7.85
C LYS A 46 -7.13 6.41 -6.46
N ILE A 47 -6.31 6.49 -5.45
CA ILE A 47 -6.71 6.54 -4.05
C ILE A 47 -6.68 7.95 -3.44
N ASN A 48 -6.39 8.97 -4.25
CA ASN A 48 -6.32 10.39 -3.86
C ASN A 48 -7.62 11.15 -4.16
N VAL A 49 -8.75 10.48 -4.19
CA VAL A 49 -10.05 11.13 -4.41
C VAL A 49 -10.47 11.81 -3.11
N THR A 50 -10.65 13.12 -3.16
CA THR A 50 -10.96 13.95 -1.99
C THR A 50 -12.45 14.02 -1.71
N GLN A 51 -13.26 14.02 -2.78
CA GLN A 51 -14.72 14.16 -2.71
C GLN A 51 -15.39 12.79 -2.84
N SER A 52 -16.48 12.59 -2.10
CA SER A 52 -17.32 11.40 -2.23
C SER A 52 -17.90 11.28 -3.66
N LEU A 53 -18.28 10.07 -4.06
CA LEU A 53 -18.92 9.85 -5.36
C LEU A 53 -20.17 10.74 -5.53
N ALA A 54 -20.97 10.90 -4.48
CA ALA A 54 -22.17 11.73 -4.50
C ALA A 54 -21.84 13.21 -4.78
N GLU A 55 -20.82 13.76 -4.11
CA GLU A 55 -20.36 15.14 -4.35
C GLU A 55 -19.82 15.31 -5.78
N ARG A 56 -19.07 14.35 -6.29
CA ARG A 56 -18.51 14.40 -7.65
C ARG A 56 -19.61 14.32 -8.72
N ILE A 57 -20.62 13.50 -8.51
CA ILE A 57 -21.82 13.43 -9.39
C ILE A 57 -22.55 14.77 -9.38
N GLU A 58 -22.76 15.37 -8.19
CA GLU A 58 -23.45 16.65 -8.09
C GLU A 58 -22.66 17.77 -8.76
N ASN A 59 -21.36 17.85 -8.54
CA ASN A 59 -20.49 18.82 -9.22
C ASN A 59 -20.57 18.70 -10.75
N VAL A 60 -20.60 17.49 -11.29
CA VAL A 60 -20.80 17.28 -12.75
C VAL A 60 -22.19 17.73 -13.18
N ARG A 61 -23.24 17.41 -12.40
CA ARG A 61 -24.64 17.80 -12.67
C ARG A 61 -24.79 19.32 -12.70
N GLU A 62 -24.22 20.03 -11.73
CA GLU A 62 -24.25 21.50 -11.63
C GLU A 62 -23.62 22.21 -12.84
N THR A 63 -22.72 21.53 -13.58
CA THR A 63 -22.18 22.12 -14.82
C THR A 63 -23.25 22.33 -15.90
N GLY A 64 -24.34 21.57 -15.87
CA GLY A 64 -25.37 21.57 -16.90
C GLY A 64 -24.93 21.08 -18.28
N ILE A 65 -23.72 20.48 -18.41
CA ILE A 65 -23.15 20.06 -19.69
C ILE A 65 -23.55 18.61 -20.03
N ALA A 66 -23.61 17.73 -19.02
CA ALA A 66 -23.99 16.34 -19.20
C ALA A 66 -25.52 16.19 -19.36
N ASP A 67 -25.95 15.45 -20.37
CA ASP A 67 -27.37 15.08 -20.53
C ASP A 67 -27.73 13.92 -19.63
N GLU A 68 -26.79 13.00 -19.39
CA GLU A 68 -26.95 11.85 -18.49
C GLU A 68 -25.67 11.61 -17.72
N ILE A 69 -25.79 11.18 -16.45
CA ILE A 69 -24.65 10.83 -15.61
C ILE A 69 -24.83 9.39 -15.13
N ILE A 70 -23.81 8.58 -15.35
CA ILE A 70 -23.75 7.19 -14.92
C ILE A 70 -22.57 6.95 -13.98
N VAL A 71 -22.55 5.84 -13.26
CA VAL A 71 -21.45 5.45 -12.39
C VAL A 71 -20.62 4.35 -13.07
N GLU A 72 -19.30 4.52 -13.08
CA GLU A 72 -18.35 3.50 -13.53
C GLU A 72 -17.89 2.67 -12.32
N GLU A 73 -18.23 1.38 -12.31
CA GLU A 73 -18.01 0.51 -11.13
C GLU A 73 -17.04 -0.64 -11.37
N TYR A 74 -16.78 -1.04 -12.63
CA TYR A 74 -15.96 -2.21 -12.94
C TYR A 74 -15.17 -2.09 -14.25
N GLU A 75 -14.11 -2.86 -14.35
CA GLU A 75 -13.30 -2.95 -15.57
C GLU A 75 -14.09 -3.65 -16.68
N GLY A 76 -14.07 -3.05 -17.89
CA GLY A 76 -14.86 -3.54 -19.03
C GLY A 76 -16.24 -2.87 -19.19
N GLN A 77 -16.72 -2.16 -18.18
CA GLN A 77 -18.01 -1.47 -18.25
C GLN A 77 -18.15 -0.54 -19.46
N LYS A 78 -17.06 0.05 -19.91
CA LYS A 78 -17.08 0.93 -21.11
C LYS A 78 -17.64 0.23 -22.34
N ILE A 79 -17.30 -1.05 -22.55
CA ILE A 79 -17.85 -1.84 -23.67
C ILE A 79 -19.34 -2.09 -23.47
N ASP A 80 -19.74 -2.43 -22.25
CA ASP A 80 -21.13 -2.70 -21.89
C ASP A 80 -22.00 -1.44 -22.07
N ASP A 81 -21.48 -0.29 -21.61
CA ASP A 81 -22.19 0.98 -21.72
C ASP A 81 -22.26 1.47 -23.19
N ILE A 82 -21.18 1.30 -23.97
CA ILE A 82 -21.20 1.62 -25.41
C ILE A 82 -22.31 0.85 -26.11
N LYS A 83 -22.44 -0.43 -25.84
CA LYS A 83 -23.48 -1.28 -26.40
C LYS A 83 -24.87 -0.92 -25.88
N ARG A 84 -24.99 -0.74 -24.55
CA ARG A 84 -26.26 -0.48 -23.87
C ARG A 84 -26.89 0.84 -24.30
N TYR A 85 -26.12 1.89 -24.40
CA TYR A 85 -26.59 3.24 -24.73
C TYR A 85 -26.51 3.55 -26.21
N GLY A 86 -25.92 2.67 -27.03
CA GLY A 86 -25.73 2.88 -28.47
C GLY A 86 -24.83 4.10 -28.73
N ILE A 87 -23.63 4.07 -28.18
CA ILE A 87 -22.68 5.19 -28.24
C ILE A 87 -21.99 5.24 -29.60
N ASP A 88 -21.97 6.40 -30.21
CA ASP A 88 -21.27 6.67 -31.46
C ASP A 88 -19.80 7.07 -31.23
N ILE A 89 -19.54 7.85 -30.16
CA ILE A 89 -18.24 8.42 -29.89
C ILE A 89 -17.86 8.21 -28.41
N PHE A 90 -16.70 7.60 -28.17
CA PHE A 90 -16.01 7.61 -26.87
C PHE A 90 -14.98 8.72 -26.87
N ALA A 91 -15.14 9.73 -26.00
CA ALA A 91 -14.25 10.88 -25.88
C ALA A 91 -13.50 10.85 -24.56
N ILE A 92 -12.16 11.05 -24.56
CA ILE A 92 -11.34 11.06 -23.35
C ILE A 92 -10.12 11.98 -23.54
N GLY A 93 -9.50 12.40 -22.43
CA GLY A 93 -8.31 13.24 -22.48
C GLY A 93 -7.11 12.58 -23.17
N SER A 94 -6.26 13.37 -23.84
CA SER A 94 -5.08 12.90 -24.57
C SER A 94 -4.02 12.24 -23.71
N ASP A 95 -4.07 12.39 -22.38
CA ASP A 95 -3.20 11.69 -21.43
C ASP A 95 -3.40 10.14 -21.50
N TRP A 96 -4.51 9.70 -22.06
CA TRP A 96 -4.89 8.31 -22.25
C TRP A 96 -4.67 7.79 -23.67
N LYS A 97 -3.98 8.56 -24.53
CA LYS A 97 -3.78 8.20 -25.94
C LYS A 97 -3.20 6.78 -26.09
N GLY A 98 -3.87 5.98 -26.91
CA GLY A 98 -3.52 4.58 -27.16
C GLY A 98 -4.10 3.56 -26.16
N LYS A 99 -4.50 3.98 -24.96
CA LYS A 99 -5.00 3.03 -23.94
C LYS A 99 -6.43 2.52 -24.20
N PHE A 100 -7.21 3.25 -24.95
CA PHE A 100 -8.60 2.93 -25.26
C PHE A 100 -8.83 2.61 -26.75
N ASP A 101 -7.80 2.38 -27.52
CA ASP A 101 -7.89 2.06 -28.96
C ASP A 101 -8.68 0.78 -29.21
N TYR A 102 -8.72 -0.15 -28.26
CA TYR A 102 -9.53 -1.37 -28.31
C TYR A 102 -11.04 -1.10 -28.37
N LEU A 103 -11.50 0.10 -27.98
CA LEU A 103 -12.91 0.49 -28.12
C LEU A 103 -13.28 0.86 -29.55
N SER A 104 -12.30 1.01 -30.47
CA SER A 104 -12.53 1.32 -31.88
C SER A 104 -13.34 0.26 -32.62
N ASP A 105 -13.38 -0.97 -32.09
CA ASP A 105 -14.24 -2.04 -32.61
C ASP A 105 -15.73 -1.81 -32.32
N TYR A 106 -16.06 -0.87 -31.42
CA TYR A 106 -17.43 -0.65 -30.95
C TYR A 106 -17.95 0.76 -31.24
N CYS A 107 -17.09 1.78 -31.23
CA CYS A 107 -17.45 3.17 -31.50
C CYS A 107 -16.21 3.98 -31.94
N LYS A 108 -16.42 5.24 -32.38
CA LYS A 108 -15.31 6.15 -32.69
C LYS A 108 -14.61 6.60 -31.40
N VAL A 109 -13.30 6.39 -31.29
CA VAL A 109 -12.49 6.88 -30.17
C VAL A 109 -11.87 8.24 -30.50
N VAL A 110 -12.07 9.24 -29.65
CA VAL A 110 -11.55 10.59 -29.79
C VAL A 110 -10.74 10.98 -28.55
N TYR A 111 -9.49 11.34 -28.75
CA TYR A 111 -8.61 11.86 -27.70
C TYR A 111 -8.59 13.40 -27.76
N LEU A 112 -9.08 14.01 -26.67
CA LEU A 112 -9.21 15.46 -26.56
C LEU A 112 -7.94 16.05 -25.96
N ASP A 113 -7.39 17.09 -26.58
CA ASP A 113 -6.16 17.73 -26.11
C ASP A 113 -6.31 18.31 -24.70
N ARG A 114 -5.23 18.23 -23.94
CA ARG A 114 -5.20 18.75 -22.57
C ARG A 114 -5.30 20.26 -22.52
N THR A 115 -6.10 20.78 -21.61
CA THR A 115 -6.11 22.22 -21.29
C THR A 115 -4.82 22.54 -20.52
N LYS A 116 -3.93 23.34 -21.11
CA LYS A 116 -2.64 23.70 -20.48
C LYS A 116 -2.88 24.53 -19.20
N GLY A 117 -2.13 24.21 -18.15
CA GLY A 117 -1.99 25.05 -16.97
C GLY A 117 -2.87 24.74 -15.77
N ILE A 118 -3.77 23.74 -15.81
CA ILE A 118 -4.62 23.39 -14.67
C ILE A 118 -4.74 21.87 -14.55
N SER A 119 -4.47 21.35 -13.34
CA SER A 119 -4.78 19.97 -12.95
C SER A 119 -5.37 19.98 -11.55
N SER A 120 -6.14 18.96 -11.18
CA SER A 120 -6.59 18.74 -9.79
C SER A 120 -5.41 18.77 -8.80
N THR A 121 -4.21 18.46 -9.28
CA THR A 121 -2.96 18.49 -8.52
C THR A 121 -2.50 19.93 -8.24
N SER A 122 -2.75 20.91 -9.14
CA SER A 122 -2.36 22.33 -8.95
C SER A 122 -3.34 23.12 -8.08
N LEU A 123 -4.56 22.63 -7.91
CA LEU A 123 -5.58 23.27 -7.07
C LEU A 123 -5.49 22.84 -5.59
N ARG A 124 -4.76 21.78 -5.32
CA ARG A 124 -4.38 21.37 -3.96
C ARG A 124 -3.17 22.23 -3.58
N THR A 125 -3.45 23.40 -3.07
CA THR A 125 -2.55 24.53 -2.74
C THR A 125 -1.20 24.08 -2.18
N GLU A 126 -0.12 24.65 -2.72
CA GLU A 126 1.28 24.44 -2.28
C GLU A 126 1.51 24.76 -0.80
N ASP A 127 0.67 25.58 -0.19
CA ASP A 127 0.80 26.05 1.19
C ASP A 127 0.37 25.05 2.29
N ASN A 128 -0.19 23.88 1.96
CA ASN A 128 -0.75 22.94 2.96
C ASN A 128 -0.25 21.50 2.78
N ARG A 129 0.98 21.32 2.31
CA ARG A 129 1.58 19.99 2.20
C ARG A 129 2.11 19.53 3.55
N LEU A 130 1.81 18.27 3.91
CA LEU A 130 2.41 17.61 5.06
C LEU A 130 3.93 17.51 4.86
N LYS A 131 4.71 18.19 5.67
CA LYS A 131 6.18 18.10 5.66
C LYS A 131 6.59 16.83 6.38
N VAL A 132 7.27 15.95 5.67
CA VAL A 132 7.65 14.63 6.18
C VAL A 132 9.16 14.50 6.24
N GLY A 133 9.65 14.04 7.41
CA GLY A 133 11.03 13.67 7.62
C GLY A 133 11.24 12.16 7.51
N LEU A 134 12.43 11.75 7.10
CA LEU A 134 12.84 10.35 7.10
C LEU A 134 13.80 10.13 8.27
N ILE A 135 13.62 9.05 9.04
CA ILE A 135 14.54 8.66 10.11
C ILE A 135 15.07 7.27 9.84
N GLY A 136 16.38 7.09 9.84
CA GLY A 136 17.02 5.79 9.78
C GLY A 136 18.05 5.63 8.68
N ASP A 137 18.51 4.38 8.54
CA ASP A 137 19.65 4.01 7.69
C ASP A 137 19.29 2.86 6.73
N ALA A 138 17.99 2.52 6.56
CA ALA A 138 17.58 1.42 5.72
C ALA A 138 17.93 1.64 4.23
N PRO A 139 18.38 0.60 3.51
CA PRO A 139 18.77 0.73 2.10
C PRO A 139 17.65 1.22 1.17
N TRP A 140 16.41 1.00 1.57
CA TRP A 140 15.24 1.41 0.78
C TRP A 140 14.68 2.79 1.15
N LEU A 141 15.33 3.53 2.06
CA LEU A 141 14.87 4.85 2.51
C LEU A 141 14.63 5.82 1.34
N ASP A 142 15.47 5.80 0.29
CA ASP A 142 15.28 6.60 -0.92
C ASP A 142 14.03 6.20 -1.74
N LYS A 143 13.48 4.99 -1.55
CA LYS A 143 12.23 4.60 -2.21
C LYS A 143 11.06 5.43 -1.70
N TYR A 144 10.98 5.73 -0.39
CA TYR A 144 9.97 6.62 0.17
C TYR A 144 10.02 7.99 -0.50
N ARG A 145 11.21 8.60 -0.58
CA ARG A 145 11.37 9.90 -1.26
C ARG A 145 10.95 9.85 -2.73
N ARG A 146 11.34 8.80 -3.46
CA ARG A 146 10.97 8.67 -4.88
C ARG A 146 9.47 8.48 -5.06
N GLN A 147 8.81 7.72 -4.21
CA GLN A 147 7.37 7.46 -4.32
C GLN A 147 6.51 8.62 -3.80
N ALA A 148 6.99 9.38 -2.81
CA ALA A 148 6.31 10.58 -2.33
C ALA A 148 6.02 11.62 -3.43
N ARG A 149 6.83 11.65 -4.50
CA ARG A 149 6.60 12.55 -5.66
C ARG A 149 5.28 12.29 -6.40
N PHE A 150 4.72 11.09 -6.22
CA PHE A 150 3.47 10.67 -6.83
C PHE A 150 2.30 10.73 -5.85
N VAL A 151 2.54 11.21 -4.63
CA VAL A 151 1.56 11.33 -3.55
C VAL A 151 1.24 12.80 -3.34
N ASN A 152 -0.04 13.15 -3.50
CA ASN A 152 -0.48 14.52 -3.27
C ASN A 152 -0.60 14.81 -1.77
N GLY A 153 -0.38 16.07 -1.39
CA GLY A 153 -0.56 16.52 0.00
C GLY A 153 0.62 16.24 0.92
N MET A 154 1.76 15.76 0.41
CA MET A 154 2.99 15.59 1.20
C MET A 154 4.24 16.00 0.42
N GLU A 155 5.30 16.26 1.16
CA GLU A 155 6.66 16.38 0.61
C GLU A 155 7.69 15.87 1.62
N ILE A 156 8.74 15.23 1.12
CA ILE A 156 9.89 14.85 1.95
C ILE A 156 10.86 16.03 2.00
N VAL A 157 11.04 16.60 3.19
CA VAL A 157 11.85 17.82 3.39
C VAL A 157 13.17 17.56 4.08
N GLY A 158 13.34 16.41 4.74
CA GLY A 158 14.58 16.13 5.46
C GLY A 158 14.81 14.66 5.77
N VAL A 159 16.03 14.36 6.20
CA VAL A 159 16.45 13.04 6.66
C VAL A 159 17.37 13.16 7.87
N ALA A 160 17.07 12.38 8.91
CA ALA A 160 17.95 12.14 10.04
C ALA A 160 18.56 10.74 9.92
N THR A 161 19.89 10.66 9.80
CA THR A 161 20.61 9.41 9.55
C THR A 161 22.00 9.46 10.21
N SER A 162 22.48 8.31 10.68
CA SER A 162 23.85 8.17 11.18
C SER A 162 24.89 8.16 10.06
N ARG A 163 24.47 8.07 8.79
CA ARG A 163 25.30 7.77 7.62
C ARG A 163 25.22 8.83 6.52
N LYS A 164 25.37 10.09 6.90
CA LYS A 164 25.31 11.21 5.96
C LYS A 164 26.22 11.03 4.72
N GLU A 165 27.40 10.45 4.93
CA GLU A 165 28.44 10.30 3.89
C GLU A 165 28.09 9.23 2.84
N SER A 166 27.22 8.27 3.17
CA SER A 166 26.82 7.18 2.28
C SER A 166 25.39 7.28 1.76
N LEU A 167 24.76 8.45 1.91
CA LEU A 167 23.42 8.69 1.43
C LEU A 167 23.33 8.61 -0.10
N ALA A 168 22.24 8.03 -0.60
CA ALA A 168 21.88 8.16 -2.01
C ALA A 168 21.77 9.64 -2.39
N GLN A 169 22.24 10.00 -3.58
CA GLN A 169 22.27 11.39 -4.06
C GLN A 169 20.95 12.13 -3.87
N GLY A 170 19.82 11.45 -4.07
CA GLY A 170 18.50 12.04 -3.90
C GLY A 170 18.19 12.42 -2.45
N LEU A 171 18.62 11.64 -1.48
CA LEU A 171 18.49 11.95 -0.06
C LEU A 171 19.47 13.04 0.38
N ALA A 172 20.70 12.99 -0.11
CA ALA A 172 21.72 13.99 0.17
C ALA A 172 21.36 15.40 -0.35
N SER A 173 20.44 15.48 -1.31
CA SER A 173 19.94 16.75 -1.88
C SER A 173 18.69 17.32 -1.18
N LEU A 174 18.22 16.69 -0.12
CA LEU A 174 17.09 17.21 0.66
C LEU A 174 17.46 18.53 1.37
N PRO A 175 16.48 19.42 1.62
CA PRO A 175 16.71 20.68 2.31
C PRO A 175 17.38 20.52 3.69
N LEU A 176 17.03 19.45 4.42
CA LEU A 176 17.60 19.15 5.72
C LEU A 176 18.22 17.73 5.74
N VAL A 177 19.52 17.66 5.97
CA VAL A 177 20.26 16.39 6.17
C VAL A 177 21.01 16.47 7.48
N THR A 178 20.56 15.74 8.48
CA THR A 178 21.07 15.82 9.85
C THR A 178 21.37 14.45 10.45
N ASN A 179 22.08 14.39 11.56
CA ASN A 179 22.17 13.23 12.45
C ASN A 179 21.43 13.48 13.78
N ASP A 180 20.83 14.65 13.92
CA ASP A 180 20.04 15.05 15.08
C ASP A 180 18.55 14.90 14.76
N ILE A 181 17.90 13.98 15.47
CA ILE A 181 16.47 13.72 15.31
C ILE A 181 15.64 14.95 15.75
N ASP A 182 16.05 15.67 16.79
CA ASP A 182 15.34 16.85 17.27
C ASP A 182 15.34 17.98 16.25
N GLU A 183 16.46 18.17 15.55
CA GLU A 183 16.55 19.14 14.46
C GLU A 183 15.56 18.78 13.33
N LEU A 184 15.43 17.49 12.98
CA LEU A 184 14.47 17.05 11.99
C LEU A 184 13.03 17.24 12.48
N LEU A 185 12.73 16.82 13.72
CA LEU A 185 11.39 16.92 14.29
C LEU A 185 10.89 18.36 14.38
N ALA A 186 11.77 19.33 14.63
CA ALA A 186 11.42 20.75 14.64
C ALA A 186 10.98 21.27 13.26
N ALA A 187 11.38 20.63 12.16
CA ALA A 187 11.16 21.09 10.78
C ALA A 187 9.98 20.40 10.07
N VAL A 188 9.37 19.36 10.66
CA VAL A 188 8.40 18.49 9.99
C VAL A 188 7.09 18.35 10.77
N ASP A 189 6.04 17.87 10.09
CA ASP A 189 4.74 17.56 10.68
C ASP A 189 4.61 16.05 10.97
N ALA A 190 5.30 15.23 10.21
CA ALA A 190 5.28 13.78 10.30
C ALA A 190 6.65 13.17 10.00
N VAL A 191 6.87 11.93 10.45
CA VAL A 191 8.08 11.18 10.16
C VAL A 191 7.78 9.79 9.63
N ILE A 192 8.69 9.29 8.77
CA ILE A 192 8.75 7.89 8.35
C ILE A 192 10.01 7.31 8.98
N ILE A 193 9.83 6.29 9.82
CA ILE A 193 10.93 5.63 10.54
C ILE A 193 11.26 4.31 9.84
N SER A 194 12.51 4.18 9.40
CA SER A 194 13.05 2.99 8.74
C SER A 194 14.49 2.78 9.20
N SER A 195 14.62 2.43 10.46
CA SER A 195 15.87 2.21 11.20
C SER A 195 15.94 0.78 11.71
N ASP A 196 16.97 0.43 12.48
CA ASP A 196 17.06 -0.84 13.18
C ASP A 196 15.80 -1.06 14.06
N PRO A 197 15.12 -2.22 13.98
CA PRO A 197 13.92 -2.51 14.78
C PRO A 197 14.07 -2.32 16.29
N LEU A 198 15.30 -2.48 16.84
CA LEU A 198 15.57 -2.24 18.25
C LEU A 198 15.49 -0.76 18.64
N LEU A 199 15.55 0.15 17.67
CA LEU A 199 15.45 1.60 17.89
C LEU A 199 14.04 2.14 17.70
N HIS A 200 13.15 1.37 17.05
CA HIS A 200 11.82 1.86 16.64
C HIS A 200 11.02 2.40 17.82
N HIS A 201 10.90 1.63 18.92
CA HIS A 201 10.11 2.07 20.08
C HIS A 201 10.53 3.46 20.58
N ALA A 202 11.83 3.66 20.82
CA ALA A 202 12.35 4.94 21.33
C ALA A 202 12.16 6.08 20.33
N GLN A 203 12.36 5.82 19.03
CA GLN A 203 12.19 6.84 17.98
C GLN A 203 10.72 7.20 17.76
N VAL A 204 9.81 6.21 17.79
CA VAL A 204 8.36 6.43 17.70
C VAL A 204 7.87 7.23 18.90
N GLU A 205 8.23 6.80 20.10
CA GLU A 205 7.88 7.52 21.34
C GLU A 205 8.35 8.98 21.31
N HIS A 206 9.58 9.20 20.89
CA HIS A 206 10.17 10.54 20.79
C HIS A 206 9.39 11.41 19.77
N ALA A 207 9.12 10.89 18.58
CA ALA A 207 8.36 11.61 17.56
C ALA A 207 6.92 11.92 18.01
N LEU A 208 6.22 10.96 18.63
CA LEU A 208 4.86 11.18 19.16
C LEU A 208 4.86 12.24 20.27
N LYS A 209 5.81 12.19 21.22
CA LYS A 209 5.97 13.19 22.27
C LYS A 209 6.28 14.60 21.73
N ALA A 210 6.98 14.67 20.58
CA ALA A 210 7.17 15.92 19.84
C ALA A 210 5.94 16.37 19.03
N GLY A 211 4.80 15.66 19.14
CA GLY A 211 3.56 15.99 18.45
C GLY A 211 3.57 15.66 16.95
N LYS A 212 4.36 14.69 16.52
CA LYS A 212 4.49 14.31 15.09
C LYS A 212 3.71 13.04 14.78
N HIS A 213 3.08 13.00 13.61
CA HIS A 213 2.51 11.76 13.06
C HIS A 213 3.63 10.82 12.65
N VAL A 214 3.42 9.51 12.78
CA VAL A 214 4.46 8.50 12.56
C VAL A 214 3.96 7.38 11.64
N LEU A 215 4.72 7.13 10.58
CA LEU A 215 4.70 5.90 9.80
C LEU A 215 6.00 5.14 10.12
N CYS A 216 5.93 3.98 10.74
CA CYS A 216 7.11 3.23 11.16
C CYS A 216 7.15 1.85 10.53
N GLU A 217 8.31 1.44 10.01
CA GLU A 217 8.54 0.05 9.59
C GLU A 217 8.19 -0.89 10.76
N SER A 218 7.55 -1.97 10.44
CA SER A 218 7.09 -2.93 11.45
C SER A 218 8.21 -3.89 11.87
N PRO A 219 8.27 -4.24 13.16
CA PRO A 219 7.42 -3.80 14.26
C PRO A 219 7.89 -2.44 14.82
N PHE A 220 6.97 -1.60 15.25
CA PHE A 220 7.33 -0.33 15.91
C PHE A 220 7.65 -0.48 17.40
N ALA A 221 7.51 -1.68 17.97
CA ALA A 221 7.95 -2.06 19.31
C ALA A 221 8.21 -3.58 19.38
N LEU A 222 8.89 -4.05 20.41
CA LEU A 222 9.23 -5.47 20.58
C LEU A 222 8.45 -6.15 21.72
N THR A 223 7.49 -5.45 22.31
CA THR A 223 6.53 -6.04 23.25
C THR A 223 5.13 -5.50 22.98
N PRO A 224 4.08 -6.33 23.22
CA PRO A 224 2.70 -5.85 23.11
C PRO A 224 2.39 -4.67 24.04
N HIS A 225 3.00 -4.64 25.22
CA HIS A 225 2.83 -3.57 26.19
C HIS A 225 3.32 -2.23 25.63
N GLU A 226 4.54 -2.18 25.11
CA GLU A 226 5.12 -0.97 24.48
C GLU A 226 4.31 -0.55 23.25
N GLY A 227 3.98 -1.52 22.37
CA GLY A 227 3.19 -1.25 21.17
C GLY A 227 1.82 -0.65 21.49
N ASN A 228 1.10 -1.24 22.45
CA ASN A 228 -0.21 -0.75 22.90
C ASN A 228 -0.11 0.63 23.56
N ALA A 229 0.94 0.89 24.34
CA ALA A 229 1.18 2.20 24.95
C ALA A 229 1.39 3.29 23.89
N LEU A 230 2.20 3.02 22.86
CA LEU A 230 2.42 3.97 21.74
C LEU A 230 1.13 4.24 20.96
N MET A 231 0.35 3.20 20.66
CA MET A 231 -0.93 3.35 19.94
C MET A 231 -1.96 4.14 20.77
N SER A 232 -2.02 3.90 22.10
CA SER A 232 -2.89 4.65 23.00
C SER A 232 -2.47 6.11 23.09
N TYR A 233 -1.17 6.36 23.24
CA TYR A 233 -0.63 7.74 23.27
C TYR A 233 -0.98 8.50 21.99
N ALA A 234 -0.74 7.90 20.83
CA ALA A 234 -1.06 8.50 19.54
C ALA A 234 -2.55 8.85 19.44
N HIS A 235 -3.43 7.92 19.81
CA HIS A 235 -4.88 8.13 19.80
C HIS A 235 -5.32 9.27 20.73
N GLU A 236 -4.83 9.30 21.97
CA GLU A 236 -5.17 10.32 22.98
C GLU A 236 -4.73 11.73 22.56
N HIS A 237 -3.65 11.83 21.75
CA HIS A 237 -3.12 13.11 21.28
C HIS A 237 -3.54 13.45 19.84
N ASN A 238 -4.48 12.69 19.25
CA ASN A 238 -4.93 12.87 17.86
C ASN A 238 -3.78 12.78 16.83
N LEU A 239 -2.81 11.92 17.10
CA LEU A 239 -1.70 11.62 16.22
C LEU A 239 -1.95 10.29 15.47
N VAL A 240 -1.41 10.19 14.29
CA VAL A 240 -1.40 8.94 13.52
C VAL A 240 -0.13 8.18 13.84
N LEU A 241 -0.27 6.92 14.26
CA LEU A 241 0.79 5.92 14.30
C LEU A 241 0.37 4.76 13.41
N GLN A 242 1.13 4.48 12.35
CA GLN A 242 0.80 3.47 11.35
C GLN A 242 1.99 2.55 11.08
N ASP A 243 1.73 1.23 11.00
CA ASP A 243 2.72 0.25 10.54
C ASP A 243 3.00 0.40 9.05
N ALA A 244 4.27 0.47 8.69
CA ALA A 244 4.74 0.49 7.32
C ALA A 244 4.98 -0.94 6.80
N ILE A 245 3.91 -1.66 6.48
CA ILE A 245 3.95 -2.93 5.75
C ILE A 245 3.28 -2.73 4.40
N LYS A 246 4.02 -2.20 3.44
CA LYS A 246 3.53 -1.81 2.10
C LYS A 246 2.63 -2.83 1.40
N THR A 247 2.81 -4.12 1.68
CA THR A 247 2.01 -5.21 1.12
C THR A 247 0.53 -5.09 1.51
N ALA A 248 0.23 -4.67 2.75
CA ALA A 248 -1.15 -4.48 3.23
C ALA A 248 -1.94 -3.49 2.36
N TYR A 249 -1.25 -2.51 1.81
CA TYR A 249 -1.85 -1.40 1.06
C TYR A 249 -1.90 -1.66 -0.45
N SER A 250 -1.28 -2.73 -0.95
CA SER A 250 -1.28 -3.05 -2.39
C SER A 250 -2.63 -3.57 -2.86
N THR A 251 -3.07 -3.12 -4.04
CA THR A 251 -4.42 -3.39 -4.56
C THR A 251 -4.70 -4.89 -4.73
N ALA A 252 -3.75 -5.64 -5.30
CA ALA A 252 -3.90 -7.08 -5.51
C ALA A 252 -4.06 -7.83 -4.19
N TYR A 253 -3.19 -7.54 -3.21
CA TYR A 253 -3.22 -8.20 -1.91
C TYR A 253 -4.49 -7.85 -1.12
N HIS A 254 -4.88 -6.57 -1.12
CA HIS A 254 -6.12 -6.14 -0.47
C HIS A 254 -7.34 -6.85 -1.08
N ARG A 255 -7.43 -6.92 -2.42
CA ARG A 255 -8.52 -7.62 -3.12
C ARG A 255 -8.54 -9.11 -2.79
N LEU A 256 -7.37 -9.75 -2.73
CA LEU A 256 -7.23 -11.14 -2.31
C LEU A 256 -7.85 -11.35 -0.92
N CYS A 257 -7.47 -10.54 0.06
CA CYS A 257 -8.02 -10.62 1.42
C CYS A 257 -9.54 -10.46 1.45
N LEU A 258 -10.10 -9.51 0.68
CA LEU A 258 -11.56 -9.32 0.58
C LEU A 258 -12.27 -10.55 -0.01
N LEU A 259 -11.71 -11.17 -1.05
CA LEU A 259 -12.29 -12.36 -1.67
C LEU A 259 -12.26 -13.56 -0.71
N VAL A 260 -11.15 -13.76 -0.01
CA VAL A 260 -11.01 -14.84 0.98
C VAL A 260 -11.97 -14.64 2.14
N LYS A 261 -12.00 -13.45 2.74
CA LYS A 261 -12.96 -13.10 3.82
C LYS A 261 -14.41 -13.18 3.37
N GLY A 262 -14.68 -12.91 2.10
CA GLY A 262 -15.99 -13.07 1.46
C GLY A 262 -16.37 -14.51 1.14
N GLY A 263 -15.57 -15.52 1.57
CA GLY A 263 -15.89 -16.95 1.44
C GLY A 263 -15.61 -17.55 0.05
N LYS A 264 -14.83 -16.89 -0.80
CA LYS A 264 -14.55 -17.39 -2.16
C LYS A 264 -13.82 -18.73 -2.22
N ILE A 265 -13.15 -19.12 -1.13
CA ILE A 265 -12.44 -20.40 -1.00
C ILE A 265 -13.02 -21.28 0.13
N GLY A 266 -14.22 -20.96 0.60
CA GLY A 266 -14.80 -21.58 1.78
C GLY A 266 -14.12 -21.12 3.08
N LYS A 267 -13.99 -22.02 4.05
CA LYS A 267 -13.29 -21.73 5.32
C LYS A 267 -11.80 -21.87 5.11
N VAL A 268 -11.02 -20.89 5.57
CA VAL A 268 -9.55 -20.97 5.54
C VAL A 268 -9.08 -22.01 6.55
N VAL A 269 -8.22 -22.93 6.11
CA VAL A 269 -7.66 -24.03 6.94
C VAL A 269 -6.14 -23.95 7.06
N SER A 270 -5.44 -23.31 6.09
CA SER A 270 -4.00 -23.06 6.19
C SER A 270 -3.62 -21.76 5.52
N VAL A 271 -2.60 -21.07 6.06
CA VAL A 271 -1.91 -19.93 5.43
C VAL A 271 -0.41 -20.19 5.48
N ASP A 272 0.21 -20.27 4.30
CA ASP A 272 1.64 -20.55 4.13
C ASP A 272 2.31 -19.42 3.36
N ALA A 273 3.19 -18.65 4.03
CA ALA A 273 3.86 -17.49 3.47
C ALA A 273 5.38 -17.66 3.45
N THR A 274 6.01 -17.45 2.30
CA THR A 274 7.47 -17.60 2.15
C THR A 274 8.08 -16.33 1.57
N CYS A 275 9.08 -15.76 2.27
CA CYS A 275 9.87 -14.61 1.80
C CYS A 275 11.36 -14.92 1.93
N THR A 276 12.03 -15.25 0.83
CA THR A 276 13.44 -15.59 0.81
C THR A 276 14.21 -14.84 -0.27
N THR A 277 15.46 -14.49 0.01
CA THR A 277 16.34 -13.81 -0.93
C THR A 277 17.77 -14.32 -0.84
N LEU A 278 18.45 -14.42 -2.00
CA LEU A 278 19.90 -14.63 -2.07
C LEU A 278 20.69 -13.32 -1.99
N ARG A 279 20.00 -12.18 -2.04
CA ARG A 279 20.65 -10.88 -1.92
C ARG A 279 21.28 -10.77 -0.54
N TYR A 280 22.59 -10.77 -0.57
CA TYR A 280 23.41 -10.60 0.60
C TYR A 280 24.67 -9.88 0.13
N SER A 281 24.63 -8.56 0.06
CA SER A 281 25.85 -7.81 -0.21
C SER A 281 26.59 -7.51 1.10
N LYS A 282 27.93 -7.52 1.06
CA LYS A 282 28.73 -7.06 2.20
C LYS A 282 28.46 -5.58 2.51
N GLU A 283 28.05 -4.84 1.50
CA GLU A 283 27.64 -3.43 1.57
C GLU A 283 26.28 -3.29 2.27
N ASP A 284 25.32 -4.20 2.02
CA ASP A 284 24.02 -4.21 2.72
C ASP A 284 24.18 -4.51 4.22
N LYS A 285 25.16 -5.35 4.62
CA LYS A 285 25.51 -5.58 6.03
C LYS A 285 25.95 -4.32 6.74
N ALA A 286 26.80 -3.54 6.10
CA ALA A 286 27.30 -2.30 6.67
C ALA A 286 26.21 -1.25 6.78
N VAL A 287 25.17 -1.34 5.92
CA VAL A 287 24.08 -0.35 5.81
C VAL A 287 22.92 -0.66 6.75
N SER A 288 22.54 -1.92 6.94
CA SER A 288 21.28 -2.26 7.61
C SER A 288 21.38 -2.48 9.13
N GLY A 289 22.57 -2.45 9.71
CA GLY A 289 22.74 -2.83 11.12
C GLY A 289 22.62 -4.35 11.35
N ALA A 290 23.02 -4.81 12.53
CA ALA A 290 23.11 -6.24 12.86
C ALA A 290 21.74 -6.94 13.01
N ASN A 291 20.62 -6.18 13.06
CA ASN A 291 19.31 -6.70 13.45
C ASN A 291 18.28 -6.79 12.32
N TRP A 292 18.65 -6.39 11.10
CA TRP A 292 17.73 -6.45 9.96
C TRP A 292 17.57 -7.85 9.37
N GLY A 293 18.31 -8.82 9.56
CA GLY A 293 18.22 -10.18 9.03
C GLY A 293 16.92 -10.57 8.29
N GLY A 294 16.82 -11.80 7.91
CA GLY A 294 15.62 -12.28 7.21
C GLY A 294 14.33 -12.02 8.00
N MET A 295 14.39 -12.15 9.32
CA MET A 295 13.23 -11.91 10.18
C MET A 295 12.89 -10.41 10.31
N GLY A 296 13.89 -9.53 10.42
CA GLY A 296 13.68 -8.09 10.51
C GLY A 296 13.07 -7.52 9.23
N GLU A 297 13.55 -7.95 8.06
CA GLU A 297 13.06 -7.47 6.76
C GLU A 297 11.72 -8.10 6.35
N TRP A 298 11.56 -9.41 6.56
CA TRP A 298 10.45 -10.17 5.97
C TRP A 298 9.44 -10.70 6.98
N GLY A 299 9.80 -10.75 8.27
CA GLY A 299 8.93 -11.32 9.31
C GLY A 299 7.55 -10.69 9.38
N PRO A 300 7.43 -9.36 9.53
CA PRO A 300 6.14 -8.69 9.57
C PRO A 300 5.33 -8.88 8.29
N ILE A 301 5.99 -8.90 7.12
CA ILE A 301 5.34 -9.12 5.83
C ILE A 301 4.77 -10.54 5.74
N ALA A 302 5.53 -11.56 6.17
CA ALA A 302 5.11 -12.95 6.10
C ALA A 302 4.02 -13.30 7.15
N LEU A 303 4.04 -12.64 8.31
CA LEU A 303 3.01 -12.79 9.35
C LEU A 303 1.70 -12.07 9.00
N LEU A 304 1.75 -11.02 8.18
CA LEU A 304 0.59 -10.20 7.84
C LEU A 304 -0.60 -11.02 7.32
N PRO A 305 -0.48 -11.85 6.25
CA PRO A 305 -1.60 -12.64 5.75
C PRO A 305 -2.15 -13.62 6.77
N ILE A 306 -1.31 -14.16 7.64
CA ILE A 306 -1.71 -15.08 8.71
C ILE A 306 -2.66 -14.36 9.66
N PHE A 307 -2.24 -13.22 10.20
CA PHE A 307 -3.06 -12.48 11.17
C PHE A 307 -4.27 -11.82 10.53
N GLN A 308 -4.18 -11.36 9.29
CA GLN A 308 -5.33 -10.77 8.61
C GLN A 308 -6.43 -11.79 8.26
N LEU A 309 -6.09 -13.06 8.05
CA LEU A 309 -7.05 -14.10 7.62
C LEU A 309 -7.47 -15.02 8.74
N LEU A 310 -6.60 -15.33 9.70
CA LEU A 310 -6.87 -16.25 10.79
C LEU A 310 -7.05 -15.55 12.15
N GLY A 311 -6.74 -14.25 12.23
CA GLY A 311 -6.75 -13.49 13.47
C GLY A 311 -5.48 -13.69 14.29
N THR A 312 -5.46 -13.11 15.49
CA THR A 312 -4.29 -13.10 16.39
C THR A 312 -4.35 -14.10 17.52
N ASP A 313 -5.47 -14.85 17.66
CA ASP A 313 -5.76 -15.77 18.76
C ASP A 313 -5.27 -17.21 18.45
N TYR A 314 -3.98 -17.36 18.14
CA TYR A 314 -3.37 -18.67 17.97
C TYR A 314 -3.19 -19.39 19.34
N THR A 315 -3.37 -20.72 19.36
CA THR A 315 -3.28 -21.54 20.59
C THR A 315 -1.87 -21.95 20.93
N SER A 316 -1.00 -22.10 19.92
CA SER A 316 0.42 -22.37 20.12
C SER A 316 1.28 -21.84 18.98
N LYS A 317 2.55 -21.63 19.27
CA LYS A 317 3.56 -21.22 18.30
C LYS A 317 4.86 -21.97 18.48
N GLN A 318 5.58 -22.17 17.38
CA GLN A 318 6.94 -22.67 17.38
C GLN A 318 7.80 -21.78 16.50
N ILE A 319 8.90 -21.27 17.03
CA ILE A 319 9.88 -20.47 16.31
C ILE A 319 11.17 -21.29 16.20
N VAL A 320 11.57 -21.59 14.97
CA VAL A 320 12.83 -22.30 14.67
C VAL A 320 13.72 -21.37 13.85
N VAL A 321 14.93 -21.16 14.31
CA VAL A 321 15.94 -20.29 13.68
C VAL A 321 17.19 -21.09 13.39
N ARG A 322 17.66 -21.06 12.15
CA ARG A 322 19.00 -21.47 11.79
C ARG A 322 19.90 -20.25 11.82
N GLY A 323 20.97 -20.30 12.61
CA GLY A 323 21.93 -19.19 12.79
C GLY A 323 22.13 -18.78 14.26
N GLU A 324 23.18 -17.99 14.53
CA GLU A 324 23.52 -17.55 15.89
C GLU A 324 22.71 -16.32 16.33
N LYS A 325 22.48 -16.21 17.65
CA LYS A 325 21.77 -15.07 18.25
C LYS A 325 22.58 -13.78 18.11
N GLY A 326 21.94 -12.70 17.62
CA GLY A 326 22.53 -11.36 17.57
C GLY A 326 23.38 -11.07 16.36
N TYR A 327 23.46 -11.97 15.38
CA TYR A 327 24.18 -11.75 14.14
C TYR A 327 23.29 -12.11 12.94
N VAL A 328 23.23 -11.24 11.95
CA VAL A 328 22.70 -11.55 10.63
C VAL A 328 23.78 -12.32 9.88
N HIS A 329 23.62 -13.64 9.87
CA HIS A 329 24.57 -14.52 9.18
C HIS A 329 24.14 -14.79 7.73
N GLU A 330 25.13 -15.07 6.90
CA GLU A 330 24.91 -15.71 5.60
C GLU A 330 24.14 -17.02 5.84
N GLY A 331 22.90 -17.11 5.28
CA GLY A 331 22.07 -18.30 5.44
C GLY A 331 21.17 -18.33 6.69
N GLU A 332 20.92 -17.17 7.31
CA GLU A 332 19.87 -17.10 8.34
C GLU A 332 18.51 -17.50 7.77
N PHE A 333 17.88 -18.45 8.45
CA PHE A 333 16.57 -18.96 8.08
C PHE A 333 15.70 -19.06 9.33
N THR A 334 14.52 -18.47 9.27
CA THR A 334 13.53 -18.55 10.34
C THR A 334 12.24 -19.18 9.80
N LYS A 335 11.74 -20.19 10.52
CA LYS A 335 10.42 -20.76 10.31
C LYS A 335 9.58 -20.56 11.56
N ILE A 336 8.32 -20.12 11.38
CA ILE A 336 7.34 -20.00 12.46
C ILE A 336 6.10 -20.78 12.06
N ASP A 337 5.69 -21.69 12.93
CA ASP A 337 4.42 -22.41 12.82
C ASP A 337 3.46 -21.91 13.91
N LEU A 338 2.22 -21.63 13.52
CA LEU A 338 1.14 -21.19 14.39
C LEU A 338 -0.03 -22.18 14.29
N VAL A 339 -0.59 -22.57 15.44
CA VAL A 339 -1.77 -23.43 15.52
C VAL A 339 -2.94 -22.61 16.02
N TYR A 340 -4.04 -22.69 15.32
CA TYR A 340 -5.34 -22.10 15.67
C TYR A 340 -6.35 -23.20 16.00
N PRO A 341 -7.48 -22.91 16.64
CA PRO A 341 -8.51 -23.93 16.93
C PRO A 341 -9.00 -24.69 15.70
N ASN A 342 -9.03 -24.04 14.52
CA ASN A 342 -9.59 -24.61 13.29
C ASN A 342 -8.67 -24.43 12.06
N ALA A 343 -7.44 -24.00 12.25
CA ALA A 343 -6.51 -23.74 11.16
C ALA A 343 -5.05 -23.87 11.63
N VAL A 344 -4.15 -23.91 10.68
CA VAL A 344 -2.71 -23.83 10.91
C VAL A 344 -2.10 -22.77 10.03
N ALA A 345 -0.95 -22.25 10.42
CA ALA A 345 -0.18 -21.36 9.56
C ALA A 345 1.31 -21.62 9.68
N SER A 346 2.02 -21.38 8.58
CA SER A 346 3.47 -21.47 8.53
C SER A 346 4.05 -20.30 7.79
N MET A 347 5.10 -19.69 8.32
CA MET A 347 5.89 -18.73 7.55
C MET A 347 7.35 -19.12 7.53
N LYS A 348 8.03 -18.79 6.42
CA LYS A 348 9.46 -18.98 6.23
C LYS A 348 10.07 -17.68 5.71
N VAL A 349 11.09 -17.20 6.40
CA VAL A 349 11.85 -16.03 5.97
C VAL A 349 13.34 -16.30 6.02
N ALA A 350 14.07 -15.78 5.04
CA ALA A 350 15.51 -15.99 4.99
C ALA A 350 16.24 -14.96 4.15
N THR A 351 17.49 -14.69 4.53
CA THR A 351 18.49 -13.97 3.74
C THR A 351 19.69 -14.87 3.50
N GLY A 352 20.14 -14.97 2.24
CA GLY A 352 21.21 -15.90 1.84
C GLY A 352 20.73 -17.36 1.64
N VAL A 353 19.44 -17.61 1.70
CA VAL A 353 18.77 -18.89 1.37
C VAL A 353 17.66 -18.63 0.37
N LYS A 354 17.49 -19.51 -0.61
CA LYS A 354 16.45 -19.38 -1.63
C LYS A 354 15.47 -20.55 -1.59
N SER A 355 14.20 -20.23 -1.56
CA SER A 355 13.09 -21.13 -1.89
C SER A 355 12.08 -20.40 -2.76
N GLU A 356 11.01 -21.09 -3.21
CA GLU A 356 9.89 -20.40 -3.84
C GLU A 356 9.29 -19.40 -2.87
N GLY A 357 9.09 -18.16 -3.31
CA GLY A 357 8.57 -17.07 -2.49
C GLY A 357 7.07 -16.86 -2.75
N GLU A 358 6.28 -17.92 -2.56
CA GLU A 358 4.83 -17.91 -2.75
C GLU A 358 4.06 -17.60 -1.46
N LEU A 359 2.78 -17.23 -1.66
CA LEU A 359 1.75 -17.26 -0.62
C LEU A 359 0.66 -18.24 -1.06
N ILE A 360 0.38 -19.23 -0.21
CA ILE A 360 -0.69 -20.20 -0.41
C ILE A 360 -1.70 -20.07 0.73
N ILE A 361 -2.98 -19.94 0.38
CA ILE A 361 -4.09 -19.89 1.36
C ILE A 361 -5.03 -21.02 1.00
N SER A 362 -5.06 -22.07 1.82
CA SER A 362 -5.89 -23.24 1.60
C SER A 362 -7.25 -23.07 2.27
N GLY A 363 -8.30 -23.33 1.50
CA GLY A 363 -9.68 -23.30 1.97
C GLY A 363 -10.41 -24.62 1.71
N THR A 364 -11.65 -24.73 2.18
CA THR A 364 -12.47 -25.95 2.03
C THR A 364 -13.02 -26.14 0.62
N ASP A 365 -13.10 -25.11 -0.19
CA ASP A 365 -13.72 -25.15 -1.52
C ASP A 365 -12.71 -24.85 -2.64
N ALA A 366 -11.63 -24.15 -2.33
CA ALA A 366 -10.58 -23.76 -3.27
C ALA A 366 -9.34 -23.29 -2.49
N TYR A 367 -8.28 -22.97 -3.19
CA TYR A 367 -7.12 -22.31 -2.60
C TYR A 367 -6.66 -21.09 -3.42
N VAL A 368 -6.03 -20.14 -2.74
CA VAL A 368 -5.36 -19.02 -3.38
C VAL A 368 -3.89 -19.36 -3.58
N TYR A 369 -3.38 -19.08 -4.77
CA TYR A 369 -1.97 -19.14 -5.11
C TYR A 369 -1.48 -17.77 -5.57
N VAL A 370 -0.46 -17.25 -4.90
CA VAL A 370 0.23 -16.01 -5.28
C VAL A 370 1.69 -16.37 -5.55
N PRO A 371 2.17 -16.25 -6.80
CA PRO A 371 3.55 -16.60 -7.14
C PRO A 371 4.56 -15.61 -6.54
N ALA A 372 5.81 -16.03 -6.50
CA ALA A 372 6.94 -15.18 -6.09
C ALA A 372 7.13 -13.97 -7.04
N PRO A 373 7.41 -12.79 -6.52
CA PRO A 373 7.43 -12.37 -5.11
C PRO A 373 6.05 -11.89 -4.64
N TRP A 374 5.34 -12.71 -3.88
CA TRP A 374 3.95 -12.44 -3.49
C TRP A 374 3.75 -11.12 -2.72
N TRP A 375 4.75 -10.66 -1.97
CA TRP A 375 4.70 -9.41 -1.17
C TRP A 375 4.72 -8.12 -2.01
N LYS A 376 4.86 -8.24 -3.31
CA LYS A 376 4.72 -7.16 -4.29
C LYS A 376 4.05 -7.68 -5.56
N THR A 377 2.99 -8.46 -5.37
CA THR A 377 2.26 -9.06 -6.48
C THR A 377 1.33 -8.05 -7.15
N ASP A 378 1.21 -8.23 -8.46
CA ASP A 378 0.16 -7.66 -9.31
C ASP A 378 -0.83 -8.74 -9.79
N TYR A 379 -0.66 -9.98 -9.30
CA TYR A 379 -1.36 -11.15 -9.80
C TYR A 379 -1.59 -12.19 -8.71
N PHE A 380 -2.77 -12.85 -8.71
CA PHE A 380 -3.04 -14.07 -7.96
C PHE A 380 -4.09 -14.94 -8.64
N GLU A 381 -4.16 -16.21 -8.26
CA GLU A 381 -5.16 -17.19 -8.73
C GLU A 381 -5.99 -17.72 -7.57
N ILE A 382 -7.28 -17.96 -7.84
CA ILE A 382 -8.11 -18.86 -7.03
C ILE A 382 -8.25 -20.14 -7.84
N ARG A 383 -7.77 -21.24 -7.28
CA ARG A 383 -7.73 -22.55 -7.93
C ARG A 383 -8.69 -23.50 -7.24
N TYR A 384 -9.59 -24.04 -8.03
CA TYR A 384 -10.63 -24.99 -7.64
C TYR A 384 -10.22 -26.42 -7.98
N GLU A 385 -10.93 -27.42 -7.44
CA GLU A 385 -10.72 -28.83 -7.78
C GLU A 385 -10.83 -29.08 -9.28
N ASN A 386 -11.84 -28.48 -9.95
CA ASN A 386 -11.92 -28.47 -11.39
C ASN A 386 -11.13 -27.28 -11.95
N PRO A 387 -10.02 -27.53 -12.69
CA PRO A 387 -9.20 -26.45 -13.25
C PRO A 387 -9.94 -25.48 -14.21
N ALA A 388 -11.05 -25.91 -14.79
CA ALA A 388 -11.88 -25.05 -15.65
C ALA A 388 -12.54 -23.89 -14.88
N ASP A 389 -12.68 -24.02 -13.56
CA ASP A 389 -13.27 -23.01 -12.70
C ASP A 389 -12.25 -22.02 -12.14
N ASN A 390 -10.97 -22.22 -12.40
CA ASN A 390 -9.90 -21.36 -11.91
C ASN A 390 -10.11 -19.91 -12.32
N LYS A 391 -9.85 -18.99 -11.38
CA LYS A 391 -9.96 -17.54 -11.58
C LYS A 391 -8.60 -16.89 -11.46
N ARG A 392 -8.27 -16.01 -12.38
CA ARG A 392 -7.04 -15.23 -12.42
C ARG A 392 -7.35 -13.75 -12.23
N TYR A 393 -6.57 -13.08 -11.38
CA TYR A 393 -6.78 -11.69 -11.01
C TYR A 393 -5.50 -10.92 -11.27
N PHE A 394 -5.59 -9.85 -12.05
CA PHE A 394 -4.49 -8.97 -12.41
C PHE A 394 -4.79 -7.56 -11.94
N TYR A 395 -3.81 -6.93 -11.33
CA TYR A 395 -3.90 -5.56 -10.83
C TYR A 395 -2.61 -4.81 -11.14
N GLN A 396 -2.71 -3.50 -11.34
CA GLN A 396 -1.53 -2.68 -11.49
C GLN A 396 -0.89 -2.43 -10.12
N LEU A 397 0.40 -2.71 -9.97
CA LEU A 397 1.18 -2.39 -8.79
C LEU A 397 2.12 -1.21 -9.10
N GLU A 398 1.89 -0.09 -8.45
CA GLU A 398 2.69 1.13 -8.59
C GLU A 398 3.64 1.28 -7.40
N GLY A 399 4.92 1.60 -7.68
CA GLY A 399 5.90 1.91 -6.63
C GLY A 399 6.16 0.78 -5.62
N GLU A 400 5.99 -0.47 -6.00
CA GLU A 400 6.18 -1.65 -5.13
C GLU A 400 5.30 -1.63 -3.86
N GLY A 401 4.19 -0.89 -3.84
CA GLY A 401 3.30 -0.74 -2.69
C GLY A 401 3.57 0.50 -1.82
N PHE A 402 4.77 1.08 -1.83
CA PHE A 402 5.11 2.28 -1.03
C PHE A 402 4.19 3.46 -1.31
N ARG A 403 3.79 3.66 -2.57
CA ARG A 403 2.90 4.75 -2.95
C ARG A 403 1.55 4.66 -2.24
N TYR A 404 0.94 3.48 -2.21
CA TYR A 404 -0.36 3.24 -1.58
C TYR A 404 -0.31 3.43 -0.06
N GLU A 405 0.77 2.95 0.57
CA GLU A 405 1.04 3.15 1.99
C GLU A 405 1.15 4.64 2.35
N LEU A 406 1.95 5.40 1.60
CA LEU A 406 2.10 6.85 1.79
C LEU A 406 0.77 7.61 1.60
N ILE A 407 -0.04 7.22 0.61
CA ILE A 407 -1.34 7.83 0.38
C ILE A 407 -2.27 7.59 1.57
N THR A 408 -2.33 6.35 2.05
CA THR A 408 -3.16 5.99 3.20
C THR A 408 -2.72 6.76 4.46
N PHE A 409 -1.41 6.92 4.66
CA PHE A 409 -0.87 7.72 5.76
C PHE A 409 -1.27 9.19 5.65
N VAL A 410 -1.09 9.83 4.50
CA VAL A 410 -1.50 11.22 4.28
C VAL A 410 -3.00 11.41 4.48
N GLN A 411 -3.83 10.47 4.03
CA GLN A 411 -5.27 10.50 4.25
C GLN A 411 -5.63 10.39 5.73
N ALA A 412 -4.98 9.50 6.47
CA ALA A 412 -5.20 9.35 7.90
C ALA A 412 -4.86 10.65 8.65
N VAL A 413 -3.73 11.28 8.32
CA VAL A 413 -3.32 12.57 8.90
C VAL A 413 -4.30 13.69 8.55
N SER A 414 -4.69 13.81 7.28
CA SER A 414 -5.56 14.91 6.82
C SER A 414 -6.99 14.82 7.30
N THR A 415 -7.51 13.60 7.52
CA THR A 415 -8.89 13.38 7.96
C THR A 415 -9.03 13.19 9.45
N GLY A 416 -7.93 12.97 10.18
CA GLY A 416 -7.94 12.58 11.59
C GLY A 416 -8.60 11.22 11.84
N ARG A 417 -8.79 10.42 10.79
CA ARG A 417 -9.41 9.09 10.88
C ARG A 417 -8.36 8.01 10.70
N GLU A 418 -8.41 7.03 11.58
CA GLU A 418 -7.60 5.82 11.42
C GLU A 418 -8.01 5.11 10.12
N ASN A 419 -7.09 5.02 9.17
CA ASN A 419 -7.32 4.45 7.83
C ASN A 419 -6.30 3.35 7.51
N SER A 420 -5.75 2.70 8.55
CA SER A 420 -4.80 1.62 8.36
C SER A 420 -5.50 0.33 7.97
N TYR A 421 -4.95 -0.37 6.98
CA TYR A 421 -5.36 -1.75 6.64
C TYR A 421 -4.78 -2.79 7.61
N ILE A 422 -4.02 -2.35 8.62
CA ILE A 422 -3.45 -3.17 9.68
C ILE A 422 -4.13 -2.78 10.97
N ALA A 423 -4.95 -3.68 11.49
CA ALA A 423 -5.68 -3.45 12.74
C ALA A 423 -4.72 -3.46 13.95
N ARG A 424 -5.09 -2.78 15.04
CA ARG A 424 -4.23 -2.64 16.24
C ARG A 424 -3.84 -3.96 16.89
N ASP A 425 -4.73 -4.95 16.89
CA ASP A 425 -4.46 -6.30 17.39
C ASP A 425 -3.39 -6.99 16.56
N ILE A 426 -3.37 -6.78 15.23
CA ILE A 426 -2.33 -7.29 14.34
C ILE A 426 -0.99 -6.64 14.65
N SER A 427 -0.94 -5.32 14.79
CA SER A 427 0.28 -4.60 15.19
C SER A 427 0.82 -5.11 16.53
N SER A 428 -0.05 -5.32 17.51
CA SER A 428 0.31 -5.88 18.82
C SER A 428 0.84 -7.31 18.71
N ALA A 429 0.22 -8.16 17.87
CA ALA A 429 0.68 -9.54 17.62
C ALA A 429 2.04 -9.57 16.90
N LEU A 430 2.28 -8.65 15.96
CA LEU A 430 3.57 -8.50 15.31
C LEU A 430 4.65 -8.11 16.34
N CYS A 431 4.39 -7.13 17.22
CA CYS A 431 5.29 -6.78 18.30
C CYS A 431 5.63 -8.00 19.18
N HIS A 432 4.62 -8.85 19.49
CA HIS A 432 4.82 -10.06 20.28
C HIS A 432 5.73 -11.09 19.61
N ILE A 433 5.41 -11.49 18.38
CA ILE A 433 6.20 -12.51 17.66
C ILE A 433 7.63 -12.01 17.38
N MET A 434 7.78 -10.76 16.98
CA MET A 434 9.09 -10.18 16.73
C MET A 434 9.90 -10.06 18.03
N GLY A 435 9.26 -9.67 19.13
CA GLY A 435 9.89 -9.62 20.44
C GLY A 435 10.35 -11.02 20.90
N ASP A 436 9.57 -12.05 20.68
CA ASP A 436 9.97 -13.43 21.00
C ASP A 436 11.16 -13.89 20.14
N TYR A 437 11.17 -13.55 18.86
CA TYR A 437 12.31 -13.87 18.00
C TYR A 437 13.62 -13.24 18.51
N TYR A 438 13.58 -11.97 18.93
CA TYR A 438 14.76 -11.27 19.41
C TYR A 438 15.17 -11.66 20.83
N ASN A 439 14.22 -11.92 21.73
CA ASN A 439 14.46 -11.94 23.17
C ASN A 439 14.13 -13.27 23.86
N SER A 440 13.31 -14.15 23.23
CA SER A 440 12.81 -15.34 23.93
C SER A 440 13.86 -16.47 24.01
N PRO A 441 14.01 -17.12 25.18
CA PRO A 441 14.77 -18.35 25.31
C PRO A 441 14.06 -19.56 24.65
N ASN A 442 12.78 -19.46 24.34
CA ASN A 442 11.96 -20.53 23.75
C ASN A 442 12.09 -20.63 22.23
N THR A 443 12.90 -19.77 21.60
CA THR A 443 13.25 -19.88 20.18
C THR A 443 14.23 -21.05 20.01
N LEU A 444 13.79 -22.10 19.27
CA LEU A 444 14.67 -23.23 18.94
C LEU A 444 15.70 -22.78 17.89
N ARG A 445 16.98 -22.85 18.28
CA ARG A 445 18.08 -22.57 17.35
C ARG A 445 18.73 -23.87 16.91
N ILE A 446 19.00 -23.94 15.61
CA ILE A 446 19.73 -25.04 14.97
C ILE A 446 20.94 -24.51 14.23
N ASP A 447 21.97 -25.31 14.05
CA ASP A 447 23.21 -24.96 13.34
C ASP A 447 23.02 -24.87 11.81
#